data_593e196b2ccaea0805b582689d3c1306
#
_entry.id   593e196b2ccaea0805b582689d3c1306
#
_cell.length_a   1.000
_cell.length_b   1.000
_cell.length_c   1.000
_cell.angle_alpha   90.00
_cell.angle_beta   90.00
_cell.angle_gamma   90.00
#
_symmetry.space_group_name_H-M   'P 1'
#
loop_
_entity.id
_entity.type
_entity.pdbx_description
1 polymer ?
#
loop_
_entity_poly.entity_id
_entity_poly.type
_entity_poly.pdbx_seq_one_letter_code
_entity_poly.pdbx_strand_id
1 'polypeptide(L)'
;MAGLSIPGVNDKYKSNEIVEGLMKVERIPLTREQENLESIKKQQDAWRTVNQKMASLRDSVKTLYSFDNPFNNKLASSTEEYAITATAGREAAYESFKVDVITPATSDRFLSSEIEKGQKVPAGLYIFKTGDKEVKMNWKGGKIEDFVTSLNKRGKDSIKASLIGVNKGNKALLIESLKTGKDSKLIFEDAALDLAINTKMVQKVISEKDTFGKNFSEIKAPTNVSVL
;
A
#
# COMPACT_ATOMS: atom_id res chain seq x y z
N MET A 1 -16.73 -24.62 51.32
CA MET A 1 -17.70 -23.87 52.14
C MET A 1 -17.75 -24.50 53.51
N ALA A 2 -17.34 -23.75 54.52
CA ALA A 2 -17.35 -24.21 55.89
C ALA A 2 -18.83 -24.34 56.35
N GLY A 3 -19.25 -25.58 56.66
CA GLY A 3 -20.60 -25.84 57.15
C GLY A 3 -20.76 -25.20 58.54
N LEU A 4 -21.82 -24.42 58.75
CA LEU A 4 -22.21 -23.94 60.05
C LEU A 4 -22.59 -25.15 60.90
N SER A 5 -21.69 -25.61 61.75
CA SER A 5 -21.97 -26.64 62.73
C SER A 5 -22.54 -25.94 64.00
N ILE A 6 -23.82 -26.15 64.29
CA ILE A 6 -24.42 -25.68 65.54
C ILE A 6 -24.17 -26.76 66.58
N PRO A 7 -23.35 -26.51 67.65
CA PRO A 7 -23.10 -27.49 68.67
C PRO A 7 -24.41 -27.78 69.46
N GLY A 8 -24.81 -29.07 69.44
CA GLY A 8 -25.97 -29.54 70.23
C GLY A 8 -27.16 -30.07 69.42
N VAL A 9 -27.16 -29.99 68.13
CA VAL A 9 -28.14 -30.63 67.27
C VAL A 9 -27.62 -32.03 66.86
N ASN A 10 -28.11 -33.02 67.56
CA ASN A 10 -27.73 -34.39 67.36
C ASN A 10 -28.28 -34.92 66.04
N ASP A 11 -27.46 -35.65 65.29
CA ASP A 11 -27.77 -36.31 64.00
C ASP A 11 -28.96 -37.30 64.07
N LYS A 12 -29.47 -37.50 65.25
CA LYS A 12 -30.60 -38.37 65.58
C LYS A 12 -31.91 -38.04 64.86
N TYR A 13 -32.08 -36.78 64.43
CA TYR A 13 -33.29 -36.29 63.72
C TYR A 13 -33.08 -35.96 62.24
N LYS A 14 -31.98 -36.33 61.65
CA LYS A 14 -31.68 -36.01 60.21
C LYS A 14 -31.95 -34.53 59.87
N SER A 15 -31.66 -33.65 60.81
CA SER A 15 -31.95 -32.20 60.70
C SER A 15 -31.36 -31.57 59.45
N ASN A 16 -30.17 -32.02 58.99
CA ASN A 16 -29.53 -31.53 57.78
C ASN A 16 -30.34 -31.89 56.50
N GLU A 17 -30.90 -33.11 56.45
CA GLU A 17 -31.76 -33.53 55.31
C GLU A 17 -33.03 -32.72 55.24
N ILE A 18 -33.63 -32.40 56.42
CA ILE A 18 -34.83 -31.56 56.51
C ILE A 18 -34.52 -30.12 56.08
N VAL A 19 -33.42 -29.56 56.56
CA VAL A 19 -32.99 -28.19 56.17
C VAL A 19 -32.71 -28.13 54.69
N GLU A 20 -31.98 -29.12 54.12
CA GLU A 20 -31.74 -29.15 52.67
C GLU A 20 -33.03 -29.28 51.87
N GLY A 21 -33.99 -30.09 52.34
CA GLY A 21 -35.31 -30.22 51.76
C GLY A 21 -36.08 -28.91 51.71
N LEU A 22 -36.11 -28.21 52.86
CA LEU A 22 -36.74 -26.89 52.95
C LEU A 22 -36.03 -25.85 52.08
N MET A 23 -34.71 -25.84 52.08
CA MET A 23 -33.95 -24.94 51.19
C MET A 23 -34.18 -25.22 49.74
N LYS A 24 -34.39 -26.47 49.31
CA LYS A 24 -34.80 -26.80 47.94
C LYS A 24 -36.16 -26.23 47.58
N VAL A 25 -37.13 -26.35 48.45
CA VAL A 25 -38.47 -25.79 48.23
C VAL A 25 -38.43 -24.28 48.13
N GLU A 26 -37.67 -23.59 49.03
CA GLU A 26 -37.51 -22.15 49.02
C GLU A 26 -36.79 -21.64 47.77
N ARG A 27 -35.93 -22.48 47.15
CA ARG A 27 -35.24 -22.12 45.90
C ARG A 27 -36.07 -22.32 44.64
N ILE A 28 -37.22 -23.04 44.70
CA ILE A 28 -38.06 -23.26 43.49
C ILE A 28 -38.49 -21.95 42.85
N PRO A 29 -38.97 -20.92 43.54
CA PRO A 29 -39.32 -19.65 42.93
C PRO A 29 -38.10 -18.98 42.26
N LEU A 30 -36.94 -19.01 42.91
CA LEU A 30 -35.70 -18.45 42.34
C LEU A 30 -35.31 -19.15 41.07
N THR A 31 -35.34 -20.47 41.05
CA THR A 31 -35.03 -21.27 39.84
C THR A 31 -35.99 -20.94 38.71
N ARG A 32 -37.29 -20.81 39.00
CA ARG A 32 -38.30 -20.43 37.99
C ARG A 32 -38.04 -19.05 37.41
N GLU A 33 -37.68 -18.07 38.24
CA GLU A 33 -37.34 -16.73 37.77
C GLU A 33 -36.02 -16.71 36.96
N GLN A 34 -35.05 -17.54 37.31
CA GLN A 34 -33.82 -17.72 36.51
C GLN A 34 -34.12 -18.30 35.15
N GLU A 35 -34.98 -19.33 35.06
CA GLU A 35 -35.41 -19.92 33.78
C GLU A 35 -36.19 -18.92 32.93
N ASN A 36 -37.08 -18.14 33.54
CA ASN A 36 -37.77 -17.03 32.87
C ASN A 36 -36.81 -16.01 32.33
N LEU A 37 -35.83 -15.59 33.12
CA LEU A 37 -34.81 -14.65 32.70
C LEU A 37 -34.00 -15.17 31.53
N GLU A 38 -33.60 -16.44 31.56
CA GLU A 38 -32.91 -17.08 30.42
C GLU A 38 -33.77 -17.11 29.14
N SER A 39 -35.06 -17.44 29.31
CA SER A 39 -35.99 -17.44 28.18
C SER A 39 -36.11 -16.05 27.56
N ILE A 40 -36.27 -15.00 28.39
CA ILE A 40 -36.33 -13.61 27.93
C ILE A 40 -35.03 -13.20 27.23
N LYS A 41 -33.87 -13.57 27.76
CA LYS A 41 -32.57 -13.29 27.16
C LYS A 41 -32.46 -13.97 25.76
N LYS A 42 -32.87 -15.24 25.64
CA LYS A 42 -32.89 -15.95 24.36
C LYS A 42 -33.79 -15.26 23.33
N GLN A 43 -34.97 -14.80 23.77
CA GLN A 43 -35.88 -14.03 22.91
C GLN A 43 -35.23 -12.69 22.47
N GLN A 44 -34.63 -11.99 23.39
CA GLN A 44 -33.94 -10.73 23.10
C GLN A 44 -32.79 -10.92 22.08
N ASP A 45 -32.00 -11.97 22.23
CA ASP A 45 -30.91 -12.29 21.30
C ASP A 45 -31.43 -12.70 19.93
N ALA A 46 -32.55 -13.44 19.88
CA ALA A 46 -33.22 -13.75 18.64
C ALA A 46 -33.67 -12.47 17.91
N TRP A 47 -34.31 -11.54 18.62
CA TRP A 47 -34.72 -10.25 18.05
C TRP A 47 -33.55 -9.41 17.60
N ARG A 48 -32.44 -9.37 18.35
CA ARG A 48 -31.20 -8.71 17.93
C ARG A 48 -30.66 -9.30 16.63
N THR A 49 -30.66 -10.63 16.54
CA THR A 49 -30.21 -11.33 15.32
C THR A 49 -31.09 -11.00 14.12
N VAL A 50 -32.42 -10.98 14.29
CA VAL A 50 -33.35 -10.57 13.23
C VAL A 50 -33.06 -9.13 12.80
N ASN A 51 -32.93 -8.19 13.75
CA ASN A 51 -32.61 -6.81 13.42
C ASN A 51 -31.28 -6.64 12.66
N GLN A 52 -30.25 -7.39 13.05
CA GLN A 52 -28.97 -7.38 12.31
C GLN A 52 -29.13 -7.89 10.89
N LYS A 53 -29.88 -8.99 10.69
CA LYS A 53 -30.16 -9.53 9.34
C LYS A 53 -30.97 -8.56 8.50
N MET A 54 -31.97 -7.92 9.09
CA MET A 54 -32.77 -6.89 8.41
C MET A 54 -31.93 -5.66 8.03
N ALA A 55 -31.05 -5.21 8.91
CA ALA A 55 -30.12 -4.13 8.60
C ALA A 55 -29.17 -4.50 7.45
N SER A 56 -28.60 -5.70 7.47
CA SER A 56 -27.74 -6.20 6.40
C SER A 56 -28.49 -6.30 5.07
N LEU A 57 -29.74 -6.82 5.09
CA LEU A 57 -30.59 -6.86 3.90
C LEU A 57 -30.86 -5.45 3.36
N ARG A 58 -31.26 -4.53 4.22
CA ARG A 58 -31.49 -3.12 3.85
C ARG A 58 -30.25 -2.52 3.21
N ASP A 59 -29.07 -2.73 3.78
CA ASP A 59 -27.83 -2.16 3.27
C ASP A 59 -27.44 -2.78 1.92
N SER A 60 -27.68 -4.08 1.73
CA SER A 60 -27.52 -4.76 0.43
C SER A 60 -28.46 -4.20 -0.64
N VAL A 61 -29.74 -4.02 -0.30
CA VAL A 61 -30.72 -3.41 -1.20
C VAL A 61 -30.34 -1.97 -1.53
N LYS A 62 -29.91 -1.19 -0.52
CA LYS A 62 -29.44 0.18 -0.73
C LYS A 62 -28.26 0.24 -1.70
N THR A 63 -27.31 -0.70 -1.62
CA THR A 63 -26.19 -0.77 -2.56
C THR A 63 -26.66 -1.05 -3.99
N LEU A 64 -27.69 -1.87 -4.18
CA LEU A 64 -28.25 -2.19 -5.51
C LEU A 64 -28.98 -1.00 -6.15
N TYR A 65 -29.66 -0.19 -5.34
CA TYR A 65 -30.50 0.94 -5.83
C TYR A 65 -29.85 2.31 -5.59
N SER A 66 -28.64 2.36 -5.02
CA SER A 66 -27.94 3.61 -4.79
C SER A 66 -27.27 4.12 -6.06
N PHE A 67 -26.79 5.35 -5.98
CA PHE A 67 -25.98 5.97 -7.03
C PHE A 67 -24.71 5.14 -7.34
N ASP A 68 -24.22 4.38 -6.36
CA ASP A 68 -23.06 3.47 -6.46
C ASP A 68 -23.43 2.05 -6.91
N ASN A 69 -24.53 1.91 -7.66
CA ASN A 69 -24.98 0.65 -8.19
C ASN A 69 -23.87 -0.05 -9.00
N PRO A 70 -23.49 -1.29 -8.65
CA PRO A 70 -22.42 -2.02 -9.36
C PRO A 70 -22.77 -2.35 -10.82
N PHE A 71 -24.06 -2.35 -11.19
CA PHE A 71 -24.51 -2.62 -12.56
C PHE A 71 -24.33 -1.43 -13.51
N ASN A 72 -24.02 -0.24 -13.00
CA ASN A 72 -23.73 0.94 -13.81
C ASN A 72 -22.25 1.05 -14.17
N ASN A 73 -21.41 0.13 -13.71
CA ASN A 73 -20.01 0.13 -14.07
C ASN A 73 -19.85 -0.35 -15.52
N LYS A 74 -19.11 0.41 -16.30
CA LYS A 74 -18.74 0.05 -17.67
C LYS A 74 -17.37 -0.60 -17.65
N LEU A 75 -17.21 -1.60 -18.49
CA LEU A 75 -15.95 -2.30 -18.67
C LEU A 75 -15.34 -1.87 -20.01
N ALA A 76 -14.08 -1.51 -20.00
CA ALA A 76 -13.28 -1.36 -21.19
C ALA A 76 -12.39 -2.59 -21.35
N SER A 77 -12.30 -3.10 -22.57
CA SER A 77 -11.41 -4.21 -22.91
C SER A 77 -10.54 -3.82 -24.11
N SER A 78 -9.32 -4.32 -24.14
CA SER A 78 -8.42 -4.20 -25.25
C SER A 78 -8.11 -5.59 -25.80
N THR A 79 -7.96 -5.71 -27.12
CA THR A 79 -7.47 -6.95 -27.75
C THR A 79 -6.01 -7.23 -27.43
N GLU A 80 -5.25 -6.19 -27.09
CA GLU A 80 -3.81 -6.26 -26.80
C GLU A 80 -3.52 -5.55 -25.46
N GLU A 81 -3.80 -6.23 -24.36
CA GLU A 81 -3.67 -5.66 -23.01
C GLU A 81 -2.24 -5.27 -22.63
N TYR A 82 -1.23 -5.89 -23.23
CA TYR A 82 0.16 -5.53 -22.99
C TYR A 82 0.56 -4.20 -23.66
N ALA A 83 -0.14 -3.78 -24.71
CA ALA A 83 0.13 -2.54 -25.40
C ALA A 83 -0.72 -1.37 -24.85
N ILE A 84 -2.00 -1.64 -24.58
CA ILE A 84 -2.95 -0.63 -24.11
C ILE A 84 -3.87 -1.24 -23.08
N THR A 85 -3.96 -0.60 -21.93
CA THR A 85 -5.00 -0.85 -20.94
C THR A 85 -5.98 0.32 -20.90
N ALA A 86 -7.26 0.03 -20.83
CA ALA A 86 -8.29 1.04 -20.75
C ALA A 86 -9.19 0.84 -19.54
N THR A 87 -9.65 1.93 -18.98
CA THR A 87 -10.67 1.93 -17.92
C THR A 87 -11.83 2.80 -18.36
N ALA A 88 -13.05 2.34 -18.14
CA ALA A 88 -14.25 3.09 -18.48
C ALA A 88 -14.87 3.70 -17.22
N GLY A 89 -15.14 4.99 -17.25
CA GLY A 89 -15.98 5.65 -16.26
C GLY A 89 -17.46 5.33 -16.49
N ARG A 90 -18.32 5.62 -15.53
CA ARG A 90 -19.78 5.40 -15.62
C ARG A 90 -20.42 6.16 -16.79
N GLU A 91 -19.89 7.35 -17.10
CA GLU A 91 -20.38 8.22 -18.17
C GLU A 91 -19.79 7.90 -19.54
N ALA A 92 -18.90 6.91 -19.64
CA ALA A 92 -18.30 6.54 -20.93
C ALA A 92 -19.39 6.11 -21.91
N ALA A 93 -19.29 6.50 -23.19
CA ALA A 93 -20.15 5.99 -24.23
C ALA A 93 -19.84 4.51 -24.53
N TYR A 94 -20.84 3.78 -25.05
CA TYR A 94 -20.60 2.44 -25.58
C TYR A 94 -20.07 2.59 -27.01
N GLU A 95 -18.75 2.62 -27.12
CA GLU A 95 -18.08 2.80 -28.39
C GLU A 95 -16.96 1.79 -28.57
N SER A 96 -16.61 1.50 -29.80
CA SER A 96 -15.47 0.70 -30.20
C SER A 96 -14.64 1.51 -31.17
N PHE A 97 -13.34 1.61 -30.92
CA PHE A 97 -12.42 2.32 -31.79
C PHE A 97 -11.09 1.57 -31.93
N LYS A 98 -10.43 1.80 -33.05
CA LYS A 98 -9.11 1.25 -33.31
C LYS A 98 -8.03 2.23 -32.87
N VAL A 99 -7.04 1.72 -32.14
CA VAL A 99 -5.87 2.49 -31.72
C VAL A 99 -4.62 1.83 -32.28
N ASP A 100 -3.88 2.56 -33.10
CA ASP A 100 -2.59 2.11 -33.61
C ASP A 100 -1.48 2.69 -32.73
N VAL A 101 -0.75 1.82 -32.02
CA VAL A 101 0.35 2.23 -31.14
C VAL A 101 1.63 2.32 -31.95
N ILE A 102 2.06 3.54 -32.25
CA ILE A 102 3.31 3.79 -32.99
C ILE A 102 4.52 3.60 -32.06
N THR A 103 4.43 4.07 -30.83
CA THR A 103 5.50 3.95 -29.84
C THR A 103 4.90 3.70 -28.46
N PRO A 104 5.27 2.62 -27.79
CA PRO A 104 4.78 2.37 -26.44
C PRO A 104 5.37 3.39 -25.46
N ALA A 105 4.62 3.69 -24.41
CA ALA A 105 5.10 4.54 -23.32
C ALA A 105 6.16 3.76 -22.52
N THR A 106 7.36 4.31 -22.44
CA THR A 106 8.45 3.76 -21.66
C THR A 106 8.72 4.63 -20.43
N SER A 107 9.23 4.02 -19.36
CA SER A 107 9.75 4.74 -18.21
C SER A 107 11.19 5.16 -18.45
N ASP A 108 11.58 6.33 -17.91
CA ASP A 108 12.98 6.74 -17.95
C ASP A 108 13.83 5.84 -17.07
N ARG A 109 14.98 5.43 -17.61
CA ARG A 109 15.95 4.58 -16.92
C ARG A 109 17.35 5.15 -17.15
N PHE A 110 18.08 5.33 -16.06
CA PHE A 110 19.45 5.82 -16.07
C PHE A 110 20.35 4.80 -15.39
N LEU A 111 21.34 4.31 -16.15
CA LEU A 111 22.30 3.33 -15.68
C LEU A 111 23.66 4.00 -15.52
N SER A 112 24.30 3.83 -14.38
CA SER A 112 25.66 4.31 -14.15
C SER A 112 26.71 3.48 -14.88
N SER A 113 27.91 4.03 -15.03
CA SER A 113 29.10 3.22 -15.25
C SER A 113 29.32 2.25 -14.08
N GLU A 114 30.29 1.35 -14.23
CA GLU A 114 30.70 0.44 -13.17
C GLU A 114 31.14 1.21 -11.91
N ILE A 115 30.62 0.81 -10.77
CA ILE A 115 30.89 1.35 -9.44
C ILE A 115 31.67 0.29 -8.67
N GLU A 116 32.83 0.67 -8.14
CA GLU A 116 33.67 -0.22 -7.35
C GLU A 116 33.00 -0.58 -6.03
N LYS A 117 33.33 -1.79 -5.54
CA LYS A 117 32.83 -2.27 -4.25
C LYS A 117 33.27 -1.34 -3.13
N GLY A 118 32.30 -0.80 -2.40
CA GLY A 118 32.54 0.08 -1.25
C GLY A 118 32.61 1.57 -1.59
N GLN A 119 32.34 1.97 -2.83
CA GLN A 119 32.21 3.37 -3.19
C GLN A 119 31.16 4.05 -2.32
N LYS A 120 31.53 5.23 -1.81
CA LYS A 120 30.64 6.03 -0.95
C LYS A 120 29.92 7.08 -1.79
N VAL A 121 28.64 7.27 -1.49
CA VAL A 121 27.86 8.40 -2.01
C VAL A 121 28.08 9.61 -1.08
N PRO A 122 28.46 10.79 -1.60
CA PRO A 122 28.70 11.99 -0.78
C PRO A 122 27.46 12.43 -0.01
N ALA A 123 27.65 13.16 1.08
CA ALA A 123 26.57 13.83 1.78
C ALA A 123 26.02 14.98 0.92
N GLY A 124 24.72 15.20 0.95
CA GLY A 124 24.07 16.26 0.18
C GLY A 124 22.56 16.14 0.13
N LEU A 125 21.95 17.15 -0.48
CA LEU A 125 20.53 17.15 -0.77
C LEU A 125 20.30 16.53 -2.16
N TYR A 126 19.69 15.38 -2.20
CA TYR A 126 19.36 14.65 -3.43
C TYR A 126 17.92 14.92 -3.80
N ILE A 127 17.70 15.50 -4.98
CA ILE A 127 16.38 15.82 -5.50
C ILE A 127 16.16 15.08 -6.80
N PHE A 128 15.06 14.35 -6.87
CA PHE A 128 14.60 13.63 -8.05
C PHE A 128 13.19 14.08 -8.36
N LYS A 129 12.92 14.52 -9.58
CA LYS A 129 11.59 14.91 -10.04
C LYS A 129 11.09 13.93 -11.10
N THR A 130 9.82 13.56 -11.02
CA THR A 130 9.16 12.75 -12.04
C THR A 130 7.71 13.22 -12.19
N GLY A 131 7.40 13.86 -13.30
CA GLY A 131 6.14 14.60 -13.46
C GLY A 131 5.95 15.63 -12.35
N ASP A 132 4.80 15.63 -11.72
CA ASP A 132 4.45 16.55 -10.63
C ASP A 132 5.00 16.13 -9.25
N LYS A 133 5.69 14.98 -9.17
CA LYS A 133 6.22 14.47 -7.92
C LYS A 133 7.69 14.79 -7.76
N GLU A 134 8.04 15.26 -6.57
CA GLU A 134 9.41 15.56 -6.16
C GLU A 134 9.79 14.67 -4.97
N VAL A 135 10.91 13.98 -5.08
CA VAL A 135 11.51 13.16 -4.01
C VAL A 135 12.76 13.83 -3.51
N LYS A 136 12.70 14.39 -2.30
CA LYS A 136 13.83 15.03 -1.62
C LYS A 136 14.43 14.11 -0.57
N MET A 137 15.74 13.95 -0.59
CA MET A 137 16.48 13.17 0.38
C MET A 137 17.75 13.91 0.84
N ASN A 138 17.77 14.29 2.10
CA ASN A 138 19.00 14.77 2.73
C ASN A 138 19.83 13.55 3.16
N TRP A 139 20.91 13.29 2.45
CA TRP A 139 21.79 12.15 2.67
C TRP A 139 23.03 12.59 3.46
N LYS A 140 23.39 11.83 4.49
CA LYS A 140 24.53 12.12 5.36
C LYS A 140 25.87 11.58 4.85
N GLY A 141 25.87 10.99 3.68
CA GLY A 141 27.01 10.25 3.15
C GLY A 141 27.02 8.80 3.64
N GLY A 142 27.59 7.90 2.85
CA GLY A 142 27.66 6.49 3.21
C GLY A 142 27.77 5.56 2.02
N LYS A 143 27.58 4.26 2.25
CA LYS A 143 27.66 3.25 1.22
C LYS A 143 26.51 3.36 0.23
N ILE A 144 26.78 2.97 -1.01
CA ILE A 144 25.80 3.05 -2.08
C ILE A 144 24.58 2.13 -1.83
N GLU A 145 24.77 1.00 -1.15
CA GLU A 145 23.68 0.08 -0.80
C GLU A 145 22.68 0.74 0.15
N ASP A 146 23.19 1.47 1.14
CA ASP A 146 22.35 2.19 2.11
C ASP A 146 21.63 3.37 1.44
N PHE A 147 22.33 4.05 0.50
CA PHE A 147 21.75 5.11 -0.32
C PHE A 147 20.55 4.58 -1.14
N VAL A 148 20.72 3.47 -1.86
CA VAL A 148 19.67 2.83 -2.65
C VAL A 148 18.46 2.44 -1.77
N THR A 149 18.72 1.85 -0.62
CA THR A 149 17.67 1.49 0.35
C THR A 149 16.89 2.72 0.82
N SER A 150 17.61 3.79 1.14
CA SER A 150 17.00 5.05 1.59
C SER A 150 16.21 5.75 0.50
N LEU A 151 16.73 5.73 -0.73
CA LEU A 151 16.06 6.29 -1.90
C LEU A 151 14.77 5.54 -2.22
N ASN A 152 14.80 4.20 -2.22
CA ASN A 152 13.61 3.37 -2.45
C ASN A 152 12.54 3.56 -1.38
N LYS A 153 12.95 3.77 -0.12
CA LYS A 153 12.03 4.05 0.97
C LYS A 153 11.27 5.38 0.78
N ARG A 154 11.94 6.39 0.22
CA ARG A 154 11.33 7.71 -0.02
C ARG A 154 10.60 7.81 -1.35
N GLY A 155 11.13 7.16 -2.37
CA GLY A 155 10.64 7.20 -3.75
C GLY A 155 9.57 6.17 -4.11
N LYS A 156 8.98 5.47 -3.12
CA LYS A 156 8.08 4.29 -3.26
C LYS A 156 7.21 4.23 -4.52
N ASP A 157 6.56 5.35 -4.87
CA ASP A 157 5.54 5.40 -5.92
C ASP A 157 5.99 6.24 -7.13
N SER A 158 7.25 6.62 -7.17
CA SER A 158 7.75 7.55 -8.19
C SER A 158 9.02 7.06 -8.86
N ILE A 159 9.99 6.61 -8.08
CA ILE A 159 11.30 6.19 -8.55
C ILE A 159 11.72 4.91 -7.84
N LYS A 160 12.53 4.12 -8.53
CA LYS A 160 13.17 2.92 -7.99
C LYS A 160 14.64 2.93 -8.32
N ALA A 161 15.46 2.64 -7.34
CA ALA A 161 16.90 2.45 -7.52
C ALA A 161 17.28 0.99 -7.30
N SER A 162 18.19 0.48 -8.09
CA SER A 162 18.67 -0.91 -8.02
C SER A 162 20.18 -0.96 -8.28
N LEU A 163 20.85 -1.91 -7.66
CA LEU A 163 22.25 -2.21 -7.95
C LEU A 163 22.31 -3.47 -8.80
N ILE A 164 22.82 -3.34 -10.01
CA ILE A 164 22.99 -4.43 -10.96
C ILE A 164 24.43 -4.90 -10.94
N GLY A 165 24.64 -6.21 -10.77
CA GLY A 165 25.99 -6.78 -10.89
C GLY A 165 26.45 -6.79 -12.34
N VAL A 166 27.61 -6.18 -12.61
CA VAL A 166 28.19 -6.12 -13.96
C VAL A 166 29.30 -7.16 -14.10
N ASN A 167 30.23 -7.21 -13.15
CA ASN A 167 31.35 -8.15 -13.12
C ASN A 167 31.60 -8.68 -11.69
N LYS A 168 32.56 -9.61 -11.51
CA LYS A 168 32.95 -10.13 -10.20
C LYS A 168 33.42 -8.99 -9.27
N GLY A 169 32.47 -8.39 -8.54
CA GLY A 169 32.72 -7.37 -7.51
C GLY A 169 32.24 -5.96 -7.85
N ASN A 170 31.99 -5.62 -9.11
CA ASN A 170 31.52 -4.30 -9.53
C ASN A 170 30.03 -4.30 -9.77
N LYS A 171 29.37 -3.23 -9.43
CA LYS A 171 27.92 -3.01 -9.59
C LYS A 171 27.68 -1.74 -10.40
N ALA A 172 26.56 -1.66 -11.07
CA ALA A 172 26.06 -0.44 -11.66
C ALA A 172 24.79 0.01 -10.93
N LEU A 173 24.61 1.30 -10.76
CA LEU A 173 23.42 1.90 -10.17
C LEU A 173 22.42 2.17 -11.30
N LEU A 174 21.27 1.55 -11.23
CA LEU A 174 20.12 1.84 -12.08
C LEU A 174 19.11 2.67 -11.28
N ILE A 175 18.70 3.81 -11.82
CA ILE A 175 17.57 4.60 -11.30
C ILE A 175 16.53 4.69 -12.39
N GLU A 176 15.30 4.29 -12.06
CA GLU A 176 14.18 4.25 -13.01
C GLU A 176 12.96 5.00 -12.45
N SER A 177 12.24 5.67 -13.34
CA SER A 177 10.92 6.20 -13.05
C SER A 177 9.91 5.05 -13.03
N LEU A 178 9.01 5.03 -12.05
CA LEU A 178 7.90 4.05 -12.01
C LEU A 178 6.72 4.49 -12.86
N LYS A 179 6.73 5.73 -13.35
CA LYS A 179 5.73 6.26 -14.26
C LYS A 179 6.26 6.29 -15.66
N THR A 180 5.41 5.94 -16.62
CA THR A 180 5.70 6.01 -18.05
C THR A 180 5.16 7.30 -18.64
N GLY A 181 5.70 7.68 -19.80
CA GLY A 181 5.21 8.79 -20.61
C GLY A 181 6.08 10.04 -20.57
N LYS A 182 5.90 10.86 -21.59
CA LYS A 182 6.70 12.05 -21.86
C LYS A 182 6.69 13.07 -20.71
N ASP A 183 5.57 13.18 -20.00
CA ASP A 183 5.41 14.12 -18.89
C ASP A 183 5.96 13.58 -17.56
N SER A 184 6.41 12.32 -17.54
CA SER A 184 6.94 11.65 -16.34
C SER A 184 8.46 11.43 -16.42
N LYS A 185 9.17 12.29 -17.15
CA LYS A 185 10.63 12.26 -17.24
C LYS A 185 11.27 12.38 -15.86
N LEU A 186 12.36 11.61 -15.66
CA LEU A 186 13.14 11.65 -14.46
C LEU A 186 14.21 12.73 -14.57
N ILE A 187 14.16 13.72 -13.69
CA ILE A 187 15.07 14.85 -13.63
C ILE A 187 15.87 14.75 -12.34
N PHE A 188 17.18 14.95 -12.44
CA PHE A 188 18.12 15.00 -11.33
C PHE A 188 18.47 16.45 -11.02
N GLU A 189 18.40 16.84 -9.74
CA GLU A 189 18.79 18.18 -9.30
C GLU A 189 19.74 18.10 -8.09
N ASP A 190 20.51 19.15 -7.85
CA ASP A 190 21.49 19.29 -6.76
C ASP A 190 22.45 18.08 -6.71
N ALA A 191 22.70 17.52 -5.52
CA ALA A 191 23.61 16.40 -5.35
C ALA A 191 23.22 15.14 -6.16
N ALA A 192 21.95 14.99 -6.57
CA ALA A 192 21.53 13.90 -7.44
C ALA A 192 22.07 14.08 -8.87
N LEU A 193 22.13 15.32 -9.35
CA LEU A 193 22.73 15.64 -10.64
C LEU A 193 24.24 15.42 -10.61
N ASP A 194 24.91 15.85 -9.56
CA ASP A 194 26.35 15.62 -9.39
C ASP A 194 26.68 14.13 -9.34
N LEU A 195 25.88 13.34 -8.65
CA LEU A 195 26.02 11.89 -8.62
C LEU A 195 25.82 11.29 -10.03
N ALA A 196 24.80 11.73 -10.76
CA ALA A 196 24.50 11.23 -12.10
C ALA A 196 25.62 11.57 -13.10
N ILE A 197 26.22 12.75 -13.00
CA ILE A 197 27.39 13.16 -13.82
C ILE A 197 28.62 12.33 -13.45
N ASN A 198 28.94 12.24 -12.16
CA ASN A 198 30.13 11.54 -11.65
C ASN A 198 30.07 10.03 -11.95
N THR A 199 28.88 9.46 -11.94
CA THR A 199 28.65 8.04 -12.29
C THR A 199 28.38 7.82 -13.79
N LYS A 200 28.51 8.86 -14.60
CA LYS A 200 28.24 8.83 -16.06
C LYS A 200 26.84 8.38 -16.47
N MET A 201 25.85 8.52 -15.58
CA MET A 201 24.44 8.32 -15.93
C MET A 201 23.95 9.38 -16.91
N VAL A 202 24.45 10.61 -16.77
CA VAL A 202 24.17 11.74 -17.65
C VAL A 202 25.48 12.41 -18.05
N GLN A 203 25.51 12.97 -19.25
CA GLN A 203 26.64 13.71 -19.76
C GLN A 203 26.29 15.18 -19.86
N LYS A 204 27.21 16.03 -19.39
CA LYS A 204 27.11 17.46 -19.60
C LYS A 204 27.62 17.76 -21.01
N VAL A 205 26.72 18.09 -21.93
CA VAL A 205 27.08 18.53 -23.27
C VAL A 205 27.28 20.04 -23.23
N ILE A 206 28.48 20.49 -23.52
CA ILE A 206 28.77 21.92 -23.72
C ILE A 206 28.41 22.18 -25.17
N SER A 207 27.27 22.83 -25.44
CA SER A 207 26.92 23.27 -26.78
C SER A 207 27.84 24.45 -27.19
N GLU A 208 28.16 24.55 -28.46
CA GLU A 208 28.97 25.65 -29.01
C GLU A 208 28.42 27.02 -28.57
N LYS A 209 29.36 27.98 -28.40
CA LYS A 209 29.02 29.35 -28.01
C LYS A 209 27.93 29.91 -28.92
N ASP A 210 26.87 30.43 -28.33
CA ASP A 210 26.01 31.31 -29.09
C ASP A 210 26.75 32.61 -29.46
N THR A 211 26.17 33.37 -30.37
CA THR A 211 26.71 34.66 -30.87
C THR A 211 26.95 35.69 -29.79
N PHE A 212 26.49 35.46 -28.56
CA PHE A 212 26.67 36.34 -27.38
C PHE A 212 27.66 35.81 -26.33
N GLY A 213 28.35 34.71 -26.58
CA GLY A 213 29.41 34.21 -25.73
C GLY A 213 28.97 33.52 -24.43
N LYS A 214 27.69 33.20 -24.27
CA LYS A 214 27.18 32.43 -23.15
C LYS A 214 27.26 30.93 -23.45
N ASN A 215 27.89 30.18 -22.58
CA ASN A 215 27.90 28.72 -22.67
C ASN A 215 26.58 28.15 -22.12
N PHE A 216 25.79 27.55 -22.97
CA PHE A 216 24.66 26.74 -22.52
C PHE A 216 25.13 25.30 -22.32
N SER A 217 24.97 24.78 -21.11
CA SER A 217 25.15 23.36 -20.85
C SER A 217 23.81 22.65 -20.92
N GLU A 218 23.61 21.85 -21.95
CA GLU A 218 22.46 20.96 -22.04
C GLU A 218 22.84 19.61 -21.43
N ILE A 219 22.00 19.11 -20.54
CA ILE A 219 22.18 17.80 -19.91
C ILE A 219 21.47 16.79 -20.79
N LYS A 220 22.24 15.97 -21.52
CA LYS A 220 21.70 14.85 -22.30
C LYS A 220 21.90 13.54 -21.57
N ALA A 221 20.87 12.74 -21.52
CA ALA A 221 21.03 11.34 -21.17
C ALA A 221 21.88 10.65 -22.23
N PRO A 222 22.96 9.94 -21.86
CA PRO A 222 23.64 9.11 -22.81
C PRO A 222 22.67 8.02 -23.24
N THR A 223 22.32 8.03 -24.52
CA THR A 223 21.54 7.03 -25.25
C THR A 223 20.67 6.11 -24.39
N ASN A 224 19.37 6.27 -24.51
CA ASN A 224 18.41 5.33 -23.94
C ASN A 224 18.95 3.91 -24.09
N VAL A 225 19.27 3.28 -22.99
CA VAL A 225 19.41 1.85 -22.97
C VAL A 225 17.97 1.33 -23.00
N SER A 226 17.40 1.32 -24.19
CA SER A 226 16.26 0.46 -24.48
C SER A 226 16.77 -0.95 -24.34
N VAL A 227 16.61 -1.52 -23.18
CA VAL A 227 16.75 -2.95 -22.99
C VAL A 227 15.56 -3.58 -23.68
N LEU A 228 15.88 -4.33 -24.74
CA LEU A 228 15.00 -5.29 -25.36
C LEU A 228 14.30 -6.19 -24.34
#